data_cd332184c34a09a563161bc3e0710715
#
_entry.id   cd332184c34a09a563161bc3e0710715
#
_cell.length_a   1.000
_cell.length_b   1.000
_cell.length_c   1.000
_cell.angle_alpha   90.00
_cell.angle_beta   90.00
_cell.angle_gamma   90.00
#
_symmetry.space_group_name_H-M   'P 1'
#
loop_
_entity.id
_entity.type
_entity.pdbx_description
1 polymer ?
#
loop_
_entity_poly.entity_id
_entity_poly.type
_entity_poly.pdbx_seq_one_letter_code
_entity_poly.pdbx_strand_id
1 'polypeptide(L)'
;MRDINIAWARELARKTLQDALPRRWEHSLGVGRRAEQLAPILGRDAELLAMSAYLHDIGYAPDLVDVGFHPIDGARYLRDVHGADELLCTLVAHHTCAEIEAGDRGLLDILQGEFPKRRTDLVQALTYCDMTTSPDGIPVRAVDRLAEIRQRYGPDDLVTATIEKATPCMLSAVRAIEQRMALADVRPGGTAEVVADAQPHRAIHRVSLGFVAAYPAHLA
;
A
#
# COMPACT_ATOMS: atom_id res chain seq x y z
N MET A 1 -14.20 8.60 23.37
CA MET A 1 -14.01 7.99 22.03
C MET A 1 -12.65 8.45 21.53
N ARG A 2 -11.81 7.55 21.03
CA ARG A 2 -10.55 7.97 20.37
C ARG A 2 -10.89 8.65 19.05
N ASP A 3 -10.19 9.74 18.78
CA ASP A 3 -10.37 10.46 17.50
C ASP A 3 -9.63 9.68 16.41
N ILE A 4 -10.35 8.93 15.60
CA ILE A 4 -9.81 8.14 14.47
C ILE A 4 -9.62 9.13 13.32
N ASN A 5 -8.36 9.49 13.05
CA ASN A 5 -7.92 10.44 12.02
C ASN A 5 -6.55 10.04 11.46
N ILE A 6 -6.01 10.81 10.51
CA ILE A 6 -4.71 10.51 9.88
C ILE A 6 -3.59 10.41 10.92
N ALA A 7 -3.56 11.30 11.93
CA ALA A 7 -2.51 11.30 12.95
C ALA A 7 -2.57 10.00 13.79
N TRP A 8 -3.77 9.56 14.15
CA TRP A 8 -3.99 8.28 14.82
C TRP A 8 -3.52 7.10 13.96
N ALA A 9 -3.89 7.05 12.69
CA ALA A 9 -3.52 5.96 11.78
C ALA A 9 -2.00 5.85 11.62
N ARG A 10 -1.33 6.98 11.41
CA ARG A 10 0.12 7.06 11.31
C ARG A 10 0.81 6.61 12.59
N GLU A 11 0.34 7.05 13.76
CA GLU A 11 0.92 6.67 15.05
C GLU A 11 0.66 5.21 15.38
N LEU A 12 -0.51 4.65 15.02
CA LEU A 12 -0.79 3.23 15.17
C LEU A 12 0.15 2.39 14.30
N ALA A 13 0.28 2.71 13.01
CA ALA A 13 1.22 2.02 12.12
C ALA A 13 2.67 2.10 12.63
N ARG A 14 3.09 3.28 13.13
CA ARG A 14 4.41 3.46 13.72
C ARG A 14 4.65 2.52 14.90
N LYS A 15 3.74 2.48 15.86
CA LYS A 15 3.85 1.63 17.06
C LYS A 15 3.85 0.15 16.74
N THR A 16 3.13 -0.23 15.70
CA THR A 16 2.97 -1.64 15.34
C THR A 16 4.13 -2.15 14.48
N LEU A 17 4.69 -1.29 13.61
CA LEU A 17 5.67 -1.74 12.62
C LEU A 17 7.09 -1.29 12.89
N GLN A 18 7.32 -0.11 13.50
CA GLN A 18 8.64 0.54 13.49
C GLN A 18 9.74 -0.32 14.11
N ASP A 19 9.49 -0.94 15.25
CA ASP A 19 10.50 -1.70 15.98
C ASP A 19 10.69 -3.11 15.41
N ALA A 20 9.59 -3.80 15.09
CA ALA A 20 9.63 -5.17 14.58
C ALA A 20 9.96 -5.25 13.08
N LEU A 21 9.49 -4.30 12.29
CA LEU A 21 9.58 -4.28 10.82
C LEU A 21 9.92 -2.87 10.31
N PRO A 22 11.11 -2.31 10.61
CA PRO A 22 11.43 -0.90 10.34
C PRO A 22 11.31 -0.54 8.84
N ARG A 23 11.68 -1.44 7.94
CA ARG A 23 11.56 -1.19 6.50
C ARG A 23 10.09 -1.16 6.04
N ARG A 24 9.23 -1.98 6.66
CA ARG A 24 7.78 -1.96 6.42
C ARG A 24 7.14 -0.67 6.93
N TRP A 25 7.62 -0.17 8.05
CA TRP A 25 7.24 1.15 8.55
C TRP A 25 7.59 2.27 7.56
N GLU A 26 8.83 2.29 7.03
CA GLU A 26 9.23 3.30 6.03
C GLU A 26 8.36 3.22 4.77
N HIS A 27 8.06 2.01 4.31
CA HIS A 27 7.12 1.81 3.21
C HIS A 27 5.73 2.38 3.52
N SER A 28 5.12 1.98 4.64
CA SER A 28 3.78 2.46 5.05
C SER A 28 3.75 3.98 5.23
N LEU A 29 4.82 4.56 5.74
CA LEU A 29 4.97 6.02 5.85
C LEU A 29 5.01 6.69 4.46
N GLY A 30 5.72 6.12 3.52
CA GLY A 30 5.76 6.58 2.13
C GLY A 30 4.42 6.48 1.42
N VAL A 31 3.72 5.33 1.57
CA VAL A 31 2.38 5.08 1.00
C VAL A 31 1.35 6.08 1.55
N GLY A 32 1.37 6.33 2.87
CA GLY A 32 0.51 7.32 3.50
C GLY A 32 0.74 8.74 2.94
N ARG A 33 1.99 9.17 2.83
CA ARG A 33 2.34 10.47 2.21
C ARG A 33 1.90 10.54 0.75
N ARG A 34 2.00 9.44 0.02
CA ARG A 34 1.52 9.37 -1.36
C ARG A 34 0.01 9.53 -1.45
N ALA A 35 -0.74 8.95 -0.51
CA ALA A 35 -2.19 9.08 -0.42
C ALA A 35 -2.62 10.51 -0.10
N GLU A 36 -1.93 11.21 0.81
CA GLU A 36 -2.18 12.63 1.11
C GLU A 36 -2.03 13.52 -0.13
N GLN A 37 -1.11 13.20 -1.05
CA GLN A 37 -0.92 13.92 -2.30
C GLN A 37 -2.11 13.78 -3.27
N LEU A 38 -2.96 12.77 -3.11
CA LEU A 38 -4.16 12.57 -3.92
C LEU A 38 -5.37 13.39 -3.43
N ALA A 39 -5.25 14.15 -2.34
CA ALA A 39 -6.34 14.96 -1.80
C ALA A 39 -7.05 15.85 -2.83
N PRO A 40 -6.34 16.52 -3.79
CA PRO A 40 -7.00 17.35 -4.80
C PRO A 40 -7.99 16.60 -5.71
N ILE A 41 -7.78 15.31 -5.94
CA ILE A 41 -8.65 14.49 -6.81
C ILE A 41 -9.67 13.64 -6.03
N LEU A 42 -9.51 13.53 -4.72
CA LEU A 42 -10.37 12.71 -3.85
C LEU A 42 -11.37 13.52 -3.01
N GLY A 43 -11.06 14.80 -2.74
CA GLY A 43 -11.92 15.65 -1.93
C GLY A 43 -12.16 15.06 -0.52
N ARG A 44 -13.42 14.85 -0.17
CA ARG A 44 -13.81 14.35 1.17
C ARG A 44 -13.31 12.93 1.48
N ASP A 45 -12.94 12.15 0.48
CA ASP A 45 -12.46 10.77 0.67
C ASP A 45 -10.94 10.70 0.94
N ALA A 46 -10.25 11.84 0.88
CA ALA A 46 -8.79 11.90 1.04
C ALA A 46 -8.30 11.43 2.42
N GLU A 47 -9.02 11.80 3.49
CA GLU A 47 -8.68 11.39 4.85
C GLU A 47 -8.78 9.87 5.02
N LEU A 48 -9.88 9.27 4.53
CA LEU A 48 -10.07 7.82 4.59
C LEU A 48 -8.98 7.08 3.82
N LEU A 49 -8.62 7.56 2.60
CA LEU A 49 -7.55 6.95 1.83
C LEU A 49 -6.21 7.07 2.57
N ALA A 50 -5.87 8.24 3.13
CA ALA A 50 -4.61 8.42 3.85
C ALA A 50 -4.52 7.51 5.08
N MET A 51 -5.59 7.38 5.87
CA MET A 51 -5.64 6.43 6.99
C MET A 51 -5.42 5.00 6.53
N SER A 52 -6.13 4.57 5.47
CA SER A 52 -5.98 3.23 4.90
C SER A 52 -4.56 2.97 4.41
N ALA A 53 -3.93 3.97 3.81
CA ALA A 53 -2.57 3.90 3.28
C ALA A 53 -1.52 3.74 4.37
N TYR A 54 -1.63 4.45 5.50
CA TYR A 54 -0.75 4.24 6.65
C TYR A 54 -0.91 2.86 7.28
N LEU A 55 -2.12 2.28 7.22
CA LEU A 55 -2.50 1.06 7.93
C LEU A 55 -2.51 -0.21 7.05
N HIS A 56 -2.34 -0.10 5.72
CA HIS A 56 -2.56 -1.21 4.79
C HIS A 56 -1.73 -2.46 5.13
N ASP A 57 -0.53 -2.26 5.60
CA ASP A 57 0.44 -3.31 5.90
C ASP A 57 0.55 -3.67 7.39
N ILE A 58 -0.32 -3.12 8.25
CA ILE A 58 -0.24 -3.32 9.71
C ILE A 58 -0.30 -4.80 10.11
N GLY A 59 -1.02 -5.62 9.35
CA GLY A 59 -1.17 -7.05 9.61
C GLY A 59 0.10 -7.90 9.42
N TYR A 60 1.20 -7.30 8.91
CA TYR A 60 2.50 -7.98 8.91
C TYR A 60 3.16 -8.01 10.29
N ALA A 61 2.69 -7.21 11.26
CA ALA A 61 3.28 -7.21 12.59
C ALA A 61 3.15 -8.62 13.23
N PRO A 62 4.24 -9.18 13.79
CA PRO A 62 4.25 -10.55 14.31
C PRO A 62 3.14 -10.84 15.32
N ASP A 63 2.80 -9.86 16.14
CA ASP A 63 1.76 -9.99 17.18
C ASP A 63 0.33 -9.97 16.62
N LEU A 64 0.14 -9.67 15.34
CA LEU A 64 -1.16 -9.58 14.68
C LEU A 64 -1.47 -10.76 13.76
N VAL A 65 -0.52 -11.66 13.56
CA VAL A 65 -0.68 -12.81 12.66
C VAL A 65 -1.69 -13.80 13.25
N ASP A 66 -2.81 -14.01 12.52
CA ASP A 66 -3.88 -14.95 12.85
C ASP A 66 -4.02 -16.00 11.72
N VAL A 67 -4.41 -15.59 10.52
CA VAL A 67 -4.54 -16.49 9.37
C VAL A 67 -3.28 -16.47 8.47
N GLY A 68 -2.30 -15.62 8.77
CA GLY A 68 -1.07 -15.47 7.99
C GLY A 68 -1.28 -14.76 6.64
N PHE A 69 -2.34 -13.96 6.56
CA PHE A 69 -2.63 -13.11 5.41
C PHE A 69 -2.88 -11.67 5.89
N HIS A 70 -1.84 -10.84 5.78
CA HIS A 70 -1.80 -9.51 6.38
C HIS A 70 -3.00 -8.60 6.05
N PRO A 71 -3.66 -8.66 4.86
CA PRO A 71 -4.83 -7.86 4.61
C PRO A 71 -6.00 -8.21 5.55
N ILE A 72 -6.23 -9.51 5.81
CA ILE A 72 -7.27 -9.98 6.74
C ILE A 72 -6.84 -9.70 8.18
N ASP A 73 -5.62 -10.06 8.56
CA ASP A 73 -5.12 -9.93 9.93
C ASP A 73 -5.12 -8.47 10.38
N GLY A 74 -4.67 -7.55 9.50
CA GLY A 74 -4.71 -6.11 9.75
C GLY A 74 -6.13 -5.55 9.86
N ALA A 75 -7.02 -5.94 8.96
CA ALA A 75 -8.40 -5.48 8.96
C ALA A 75 -9.17 -5.96 10.22
N ARG A 76 -8.95 -7.21 10.65
CA ARG A 76 -9.51 -7.75 11.90
C ARG A 76 -9.00 -6.96 13.10
N TYR A 77 -7.71 -6.69 13.19
CA TYR A 77 -7.13 -5.90 14.27
C TYR A 77 -7.73 -4.50 14.35
N LEU A 78 -7.90 -3.83 13.23
CA LEU A 78 -8.54 -2.50 13.18
C LEU A 78 -9.99 -2.55 13.64
N ARG A 79 -10.76 -3.55 13.19
CA ARG A 79 -12.16 -3.75 13.57
C ARG A 79 -12.32 -4.10 15.04
N ASP A 80 -11.62 -5.15 15.49
CA ASP A 80 -11.92 -5.81 16.77
C ASP A 80 -11.23 -5.12 17.96
N VAL A 81 -10.06 -4.51 17.76
CA VAL A 81 -9.30 -3.85 18.84
C VAL A 81 -9.51 -2.33 18.86
N HIS A 82 -9.66 -1.73 17.68
CA HIS A 82 -9.78 -0.27 17.58
C HIS A 82 -11.20 0.23 17.31
N GLY A 83 -12.13 -0.65 16.92
CA GLY A 83 -13.49 -0.27 16.53
C GLY A 83 -13.49 0.65 15.32
N ALA A 84 -12.54 0.45 14.41
CA ALA A 84 -12.41 1.26 13.21
C ALA A 84 -13.63 1.09 12.29
N ASP A 85 -13.92 2.13 11.50
CA ASP A 85 -15.01 2.12 10.54
C ASP A 85 -14.88 0.96 9.54
N GLU A 86 -16.02 0.35 9.20
CA GLU A 86 -16.11 -0.80 8.30
C GLU A 86 -15.41 -0.53 6.95
N LEU A 87 -15.53 0.69 6.43
CA LEU A 87 -14.94 1.04 5.15
C LEU A 87 -13.40 1.13 5.23
N LEU A 88 -12.87 1.65 6.33
CA LEU A 88 -11.41 1.63 6.59
C LEU A 88 -10.89 0.20 6.62
N CYS A 89 -11.55 -0.69 7.36
CA CYS A 89 -11.19 -2.10 7.43
C CYS A 89 -11.27 -2.79 6.06
N THR A 90 -12.33 -2.49 5.30
CA THR A 90 -12.51 -3.01 3.93
C THR A 90 -11.39 -2.57 2.98
N LEU A 91 -10.97 -1.29 3.04
CA LEU A 91 -9.87 -0.80 2.19
C LEU A 91 -8.54 -1.50 2.54
N VAL A 92 -8.26 -1.70 3.82
CA VAL A 92 -7.09 -2.46 4.28
C VAL A 92 -7.18 -3.92 3.82
N ALA A 93 -8.34 -4.57 3.93
CA ALA A 93 -8.54 -5.96 3.53
C ALA A 93 -8.39 -6.20 2.02
N HIS A 94 -8.70 -5.20 1.19
CA HIS A 94 -8.74 -5.36 -0.28
C HIS A 94 -7.63 -4.61 -1.03
N HIS A 95 -6.63 -4.04 -0.31
CA HIS A 95 -5.56 -3.31 -0.99
C HIS A 95 -4.78 -4.22 -1.96
N THR A 96 -4.22 -3.59 -2.97
CA THR A 96 -3.26 -4.19 -3.92
C THR A 96 -3.72 -5.52 -4.51
N CYS A 97 -5.00 -5.58 -4.92
CA CYS A 97 -5.62 -6.76 -5.52
C CYS A 97 -5.59 -8.03 -4.64
N ALA A 98 -5.72 -7.87 -3.32
CA ALA A 98 -5.64 -8.94 -2.31
C ALA A 98 -6.54 -10.15 -2.57
N GLU A 99 -7.67 -9.99 -3.30
CA GLU A 99 -8.56 -11.11 -3.66
C GLU A 99 -7.86 -12.19 -4.48
N ILE A 100 -6.86 -11.84 -5.29
CA ILE A 100 -6.11 -12.78 -6.12
C ILE A 100 -5.26 -13.67 -5.21
N GLU A 101 -4.51 -13.07 -4.27
CA GLU A 101 -3.71 -13.83 -3.32
C GLU A 101 -4.58 -14.62 -2.33
N ALA A 102 -5.68 -14.03 -1.87
CA ALA A 102 -6.65 -14.74 -1.04
C ALA A 102 -7.20 -15.99 -1.73
N GLY A 103 -7.46 -15.92 -3.04
CA GLY A 103 -7.86 -17.08 -3.85
C GLY A 103 -6.80 -18.18 -3.88
N ASP A 104 -5.54 -17.82 -4.13
CA ASP A 104 -4.42 -18.77 -4.15
C ASP A 104 -4.15 -19.41 -2.77
N ARG A 105 -4.50 -18.71 -1.68
CA ARG A 105 -4.38 -19.18 -0.28
C ARG A 105 -5.63 -19.90 0.25
N GLY A 106 -6.72 -19.95 -0.50
CA GLY A 106 -8.00 -20.51 -0.02
C GLY A 106 -8.71 -19.65 1.02
N LEU A 107 -8.42 -18.35 1.07
CA LEU A 107 -8.97 -17.37 2.03
C LEU A 107 -10.00 -16.42 1.42
N LEU A 108 -10.38 -16.62 0.14
CA LEU A 108 -11.26 -15.70 -0.57
C LEU A 108 -12.65 -15.58 0.08
N ASP A 109 -13.24 -16.70 0.52
CA ASP A 109 -14.54 -16.72 1.16
C ASP A 109 -14.51 -15.98 2.51
N ILE A 110 -13.43 -16.11 3.26
CA ILE A 110 -13.22 -15.38 4.52
C ILE A 110 -13.09 -13.88 4.23
N LEU A 111 -12.25 -13.51 3.27
CA LEU A 111 -12.05 -12.11 2.88
C LEU A 111 -13.37 -11.44 2.47
N GLN A 112 -14.13 -12.08 1.59
CA GLN A 112 -15.39 -11.53 1.07
C GLN A 112 -16.52 -11.56 2.10
N GLY A 113 -16.56 -12.57 2.96
CA GLY A 113 -17.56 -12.72 4.01
C GLY A 113 -17.40 -11.72 5.15
N GLU A 114 -16.15 -11.47 5.58
CA GLU A 114 -15.87 -10.53 6.69
C GLU A 114 -15.76 -9.07 6.23
N PHE A 115 -15.22 -8.85 5.04
CA PHE A 115 -14.95 -7.52 4.48
C PHE A 115 -15.53 -7.41 3.06
N PRO A 116 -16.87 -7.30 2.89
CA PRO A 116 -17.46 -7.17 1.56
C PRO A 116 -16.87 -5.99 0.79
N LYS A 117 -16.39 -6.23 -0.42
CA LYS A 117 -15.70 -5.22 -1.22
C LYS A 117 -16.60 -4.04 -1.56
N ARG A 118 -16.16 -2.85 -1.21
CA ARG A 118 -16.84 -1.57 -1.46
C ARG A 118 -15.83 -0.54 -1.95
N ARG A 119 -16.30 0.55 -2.55
CA ARG A 119 -15.46 1.68 -2.97
C ARG A 119 -14.25 1.23 -3.77
N THR A 120 -14.48 0.49 -4.85
CA THR A 120 -13.43 0.04 -5.78
C THR A 120 -12.52 1.17 -6.25
N ASP A 121 -13.05 2.38 -6.36
CA ASP A 121 -12.31 3.61 -6.68
C ASP A 121 -11.23 3.94 -5.63
N LEU A 122 -11.53 3.79 -4.33
CA LEU A 122 -10.56 3.99 -3.24
C LEU A 122 -9.59 2.82 -3.12
N VAL A 123 -10.04 1.57 -3.37
CA VAL A 123 -9.14 0.41 -3.46
C VAL A 123 -8.11 0.62 -4.58
N GLN A 124 -8.53 1.13 -5.75
CA GLN A 124 -7.60 1.47 -6.82
C GLN A 124 -6.62 2.58 -6.43
N ALA A 125 -7.10 3.61 -5.72
CA ALA A 125 -6.23 4.68 -5.24
C ALA A 125 -5.21 4.18 -4.22
N LEU A 126 -5.60 3.28 -3.31
CA LEU A 126 -4.68 2.65 -2.37
C LEU A 126 -3.66 1.76 -3.08
N THR A 127 -4.09 0.96 -4.06
CA THR A 127 -3.20 0.15 -4.92
C THR A 127 -2.19 1.04 -5.67
N TYR A 128 -2.63 2.19 -6.20
CA TYR A 128 -1.71 3.16 -6.81
C TYR A 128 -0.66 3.64 -5.81
N CYS A 129 -1.05 4.05 -4.61
CA CYS A 129 -0.13 4.56 -3.60
C CYS A 129 0.91 3.51 -3.20
N ASP A 130 0.49 2.27 -2.95
CA ASP A 130 1.37 1.16 -2.60
C ASP A 130 2.32 0.83 -3.76
N MET A 131 1.80 0.60 -4.96
CA MET A 131 2.59 0.18 -6.12
C MET A 131 3.49 1.28 -6.69
N THR A 132 3.31 2.53 -6.29
CA THR A 132 4.20 3.64 -6.66
C THR A 132 5.11 4.11 -5.51
N THR A 133 5.25 3.26 -4.48
CA THR A 133 6.14 3.49 -3.33
C THR A 133 7.09 2.30 -3.14
N SER A 134 8.39 2.56 -2.99
CA SER A 134 9.39 1.52 -2.75
C SER A 134 9.31 0.97 -1.31
N PRO A 135 9.98 -0.16 -1.00
CA PRO A 135 10.09 -0.65 0.38
C PRO A 135 10.72 0.35 1.36
N ASP A 136 11.47 1.32 0.85
CA ASP A 136 12.14 2.36 1.65
C ASP A 136 11.33 3.68 1.66
N GLY A 137 10.03 3.64 1.28
CA GLY A 137 9.12 4.77 1.31
C GLY A 137 9.35 5.84 0.24
N ILE A 138 10.14 5.55 -0.80
CA ILE A 138 10.51 6.49 -1.86
C ILE A 138 9.59 6.29 -3.08
N PRO A 139 9.14 7.36 -3.76
CA PRO A 139 8.36 7.25 -4.99
C PRO A 139 9.10 6.48 -6.08
N VAL A 140 8.42 5.52 -6.72
CA VAL A 140 8.93 4.71 -7.82
C VAL A 140 7.86 4.51 -8.89
N ARG A 141 8.25 4.05 -10.09
CA ARG A 141 7.26 3.60 -11.06
C ARG A 141 6.73 2.22 -10.68
N ALA A 142 5.46 1.97 -10.91
CA ALA A 142 4.84 0.67 -10.60
C ALA A 142 5.55 -0.51 -11.29
N VAL A 143 6.04 -0.31 -12.52
CA VAL A 143 6.79 -1.35 -13.25
C VAL A 143 8.13 -1.69 -12.59
N ASP A 144 8.80 -0.70 -12.02
CA ASP A 144 10.07 -0.90 -11.30
C ASP A 144 9.81 -1.60 -9.96
N ARG A 145 8.69 -1.26 -9.29
CA ARG A 145 8.24 -1.93 -8.07
C ARG A 145 7.92 -3.40 -8.31
N LEU A 146 7.20 -3.74 -9.39
CA LEU A 146 6.91 -5.11 -9.78
C LEU A 146 8.19 -5.91 -10.10
N ALA A 147 9.16 -5.29 -10.76
CA ALA A 147 10.46 -5.92 -11.03
C ALA A 147 11.23 -6.20 -9.74
N GLU A 148 11.24 -5.26 -8.78
CA GLU A 148 11.87 -5.43 -7.46
C GLU A 148 11.24 -6.59 -6.68
N ILE A 149 9.91 -6.71 -6.65
CA ILE A 149 9.22 -7.80 -5.95
C ILE A 149 9.65 -9.15 -6.53
N ARG A 150 9.61 -9.32 -7.87
CA ARG A 150 10.05 -10.57 -8.53
C ARG A 150 11.51 -10.92 -8.23
N GLN A 151 12.39 -9.92 -8.17
CA GLN A 151 13.79 -10.13 -7.84
C GLN A 151 13.98 -10.57 -6.39
N ARG A 152 13.18 -10.05 -5.46
CA ARG A 152 13.28 -10.34 -4.03
C ARG A 152 12.86 -11.76 -3.68
N TYR A 153 11.75 -12.24 -4.26
CA TYR A 153 11.19 -13.55 -3.94
C TYR A 153 11.70 -14.66 -4.85
N GLY A 154 12.16 -14.34 -6.06
CA GLY A 154 12.61 -15.33 -7.05
C GLY A 154 11.48 -15.95 -7.87
N PRO A 155 11.81 -16.71 -8.95
CA PRO A 155 10.82 -17.17 -9.91
C PRO A 155 9.88 -18.28 -9.40
N ASP A 156 10.32 -19.09 -8.44
CA ASP A 156 9.60 -20.28 -7.96
C ASP A 156 8.76 -19.99 -6.69
N ASP A 157 8.72 -18.75 -6.21
CA ASP A 157 7.99 -18.36 -5.01
C ASP A 157 6.51 -18.10 -5.31
N LEU A 158 5.62 -18.50 -4.37
CA LEU A 158 4.18 -18.27 -4.47
C LEU A 158 3.86 -16.78 -4.65
N VAL A 159 4.59 -15.89 -3.96
CA VAL A 159 4.41 -14.44 -4.09
C VAL A 159 4.67 -13.99 -5.53
N THR A 160 5.71 -14.49 -6.18
CA THR A 160 6.01 -14.16 -7.58
C THR A 160 4.88 -14.61 -8.50
N ALA A 161 4.39 -15.84 -8.36
CA ALA A 161 3.28 -16.36 -9.14
C ALA A 161 1.99 -15.53 -8.94
N THR A 162 1.69 -15.17 -7.70
CA THR A 162 0.53 -14.33 -7.35
C THR A 162 0.67 -12.92 -7.91
N ILE A 163 1.84 -12.28 -7.79
CA ILE A 163 2.11 -10.96 -8.35
C ILE A 163 1.98 -10.93 -9.87
N GLU A 164 2.40 -12.01 -10.55
CA GLU A 164 2.20 -12.12 -12.01
C GLU A 164 0.72 -12.12 -12.39
N LYS A 165 -0.11 -12.90 -11.68
CA LYS A 165 -1.57 -12.91 -11.86
C LYS A 165 -2.20 -11.54 -11.54
N ALA A 166 -1.72 -10.86 -10.50
CA ALA A 166 -2.25 -9.59 -10.04
C ALA A 166 -1.73 -8.38 -10.85
N THR A 167 -0.64 -8.52 -11.59
CA THR A 167 -0.02 -7.43 -12.37
C THR A 167 -1.01 -6.66 -13.28
N PRO A 168 -1.91 -7.30 -14.06
CA PRO A 168 -2.88 -6.56 -14.88
C PRO A 168 -3.83 -5.71 -14.04
N CYS A 169 -4.29 -6.21 -12.88
CA CYS A 169 -5.15 -5.52 -11.94
C CYS A 169 -4.42 -4.29 -11.36
N MET A 170 -3.21 -4.47 -10.86
CA MET A 170 -2.39 -3.41 -10.27
C MET A 170 -2.09 -2.29 -11.28
N LEU A 171 -1.64 -2.65 -12.48
CA LEU A 171 -1.34 -1.67 -13.53
C LEU A 171 -2.59 -0.96 -14.04
N SER A 172 -3.76 -1.61 -14.03
CA SER A 172 -5.03 -0.97 -14.34
C SER A 172 -5.39 0.08 -13.30
N ALA A 173 -5.24 -0.23 -12.02
CA ALA A 173 -5.47 0.72 -10.93
C ALA A 173 -4.52 1.93 -11.02
N VAL A 174 -3.24 1.69 -11.27
CA VAL A 174 -2.24 2.76 -11.43
C VAL A 174 -2.63 3.69 -12.57
N ARG A 175 -2.92 3.14 -13.75
CA ARG A 175 -3.34 3.96 -14.92
C ARG A 175 -4.62 4.77 -14.66
N ALA A 176 -5.59 4.19 -13.96
CA ALA A 176 -6.84 4.89 -13.64
C ALA A 176 -6.60 6.14 -12.77
N ILE A 177 -5.69 6.06 -11.81
CA ILE A 177 -5.36 7.20 -10.94
C ILE A 177 -4.50 8.22 -11.68
N GLU A 178 -3.50 7.80 -12.45
CA GLU A 178 -2.69 8.70 -13.30
C GLU A 178 -3.55 9.51 -14.27
N GLN A 179 -4.55 8.87 -14.89
CA GLN A 179 -5.51 9.57 -15.77
C GLN A 179 -6.35 10.59 -15.01
N ARG A 180 -6.83 10.27 -13.80
CA ARG A 180 -7.57 11.21 -12.95
C ARG A 180 -6.72 12.40 -12.54
N MET A 181 -5.44 12.20 -12.20
CA MET A 181 -4.49 13.25 -11.88
C MET A 181 -4.27 14.17 -13.10
N ALA A 182 -3.99 13.61 -14.27
CA ALA A 182 -3.79 14.38 -15.48
C ALA A 182 -5.02 15.23 -15.86
N LEU A 183 -6.24 14.70 -15.67
CA LEU A 183 -7.46 15.44 -15.90
C LEU A 183 -7.68 16.57 -14.88
N ALA A 184 -7.20 16.43 -13.65
CA ALA A 184 -7.28 17.48 -12.65
C ALA A 184 -6.31 18.62 -12.95
N ASP A 185 -5.10 18.31 -13.44
CA ASP A 185 -4.08 19.31 -13.81
C ASP A 185 -4.47 20.14 -15.05
N VAL A 186 -5.31 19.61 -15.93
CA VAL A 186 -5.78 20.31 -17.15
C VAL A 186 -7.00 21.23 -16.88
N ARG A 187 -7.63 21.18 -15.69
CA ARG A 187 -8.78 22.05 -15.38
C ARG A 187 -8.36 23.53 -15.33
N PRO A 188 -9.09 24.47 -16.02
CA PRO A 188 -8.76 25.89 -16.02
C PRO A 188 -8.93 26.45 -14.61
N GLY A 189 -7.83 26.86 -14.00
CA GLY A 189 -7.75 27.43 -12.64
C GLY A 189 -6.47 27.09 -11.89
N GLY A 190 -5.71 26.09 -12.35
CA GLY A 190 -4.36 25.84 -11.85
C GLY A 190 -3.37 26.68 -12.65
N THR A 191 -2.78 27.70 -12.01
CA THR A 191 -1.61 28.39 -12.57
C THR A 191 -0.47 27.39 -12.62
N ALA A 192 -0.16 26.92 -13.82
CA ALA A 192 1.06 26.15 -14.08
C ALA A 192 2.25 27.10 -13.88
N GLU A 193 2.87 27.07 -12.71
CA GLU A 193 4.25 27.53 -12.60
C GLU A 193 5.12 26.52 -13.37
N VAL A 194 5.54 26.94 -14.55
CA VAL A 194 6.57 26.27 -15.32
C VAL A 194 7.87 26.38 -14.52
N VAL A 195 8.19 25.38 -13.73
CA VAL A 195 9.55 25.21 -13.22
C VAL A 195 10.38 24.63 -14.33
N ALA A 196 11.07 25.54 -15.04
CA ALA A 196 12.12 25.20 -15.97
C ALA A 196 13.35 24.71 -15.18
N ASP A 197 13.93 23.64 -15.70
CA ASP A 197 15.34 23.27 -15.54
C ASP A 197 15.80 22.70 -14.17
N ALA A 198 15.91 21.38 -14.09
CA ALA A 198 16.87 20.73 -13.22
C ALA A 198 17.63 19.65 -14.00
N GLN A 199 18.88 19.93 -14.30
CA GLN A 199 19.84 19.03 -14.92
C GLN A 199 20.08 17.75 -14.09
N PRO A 200 20.44 16.63 -14.73
CA PRO A 200 20.68 15.38 -14.03
C PRO A 200 22.06 15.40 -13.34
N HIS A 201 22.07 15.44 -12.03
CA HIS A 201 23.28 15.13 -11.28
C HIS A 201 23.52 13.62 -11.23
N ARG A 202 24.59 13.19 -11.92
CA ARG A 202 25.23 11.90 -11.71
C ARG A 202 25.82 11.86 -10.29
N ALA A 203 25.33 10.95 -9.47
CA ALA A 203 26.06 10.51 -8.29
C ALA A 203 26.01 8.98 -8.24
N ILE A 204 27.12 8.37 -8.57
CA ILE A 204 27.39 6.95 -8.35
C ILE A 204 27.83 6.82 -6.90
N HIS A 205 26.97 6.28 -6.02
CA HIS A 205 27.42 5.76 -4.74
C HIS A 205 27.23 4.24 -4.71
N ARG A 206 28.36 3.55 -4.70
CA ARG A 206 28.48 2.16 -4.28
C ARG A 206 27.97 2.05 -2.85
N VAL A 207 26.87 1.33 -2.65
CA VAL A 207 26.43 0.91 -1.31
C VAL A 207 26.78 -0.57 -1.14
N SER A 208 27.55 -0.79 -0.10
CA SER A 208 28.03 -2.07 0.42
C SER A 208 26.87 -3.03 0.67
N LEU A 209 27.02 -4.28 0.23
CA LEU A 209 26.14 -5.41 0.53
C LEU A 209 26.22 -5.73 2.03
N GLY A 210 25.28 -5.23 2.80
CA GLY A 210 25.02 -5.69 4.14
C GLY A 210 24.08 -6.91 4.08
N PHE A 211 24.58 -8.02 4.56
CA PHE A 211 23.85 -9.28 4.75
C PHE A 211 22.61 -9.04 5.62
N VAL A 212 21.42 -9.14 5.08
CA VAL A 212 20.16 -9.16 5.84
C VAL A 212 19.67 -10.60 5.90
N ALA A 213 19.55 -11.09 7.14
CA ALA A 213 19.09 -12.44 7.46
C ALA A 213 17.79 -12.79 6.73
N ALA A 214 17.77 -13.96 6.14
CA ALA A 214 16.61 -14.53 5.48
C ALA A 214 15.46 -14.70 6.49
N TYR A 215 14.35 -14.04 6.27
CA TYR A 215 13.08 -14.35 6.92
C TYR A 215 12.60 -15.72 6.44
N PRO A 216 12.08 -16.57 7.33
CA PRO A 216 11.54 -17.86 6.92
C PRO A 216 10.36 -17.66 5.96
N ALA A 217 10.36 -18.40 4.86
CA ALA A 217 9.46 -18.28 3.70
C ALA A 217 7.95 -18.55 3.96
N HIS A 218 7.54 -18.72 5.22
CA HIS A 218 6.16 -18.99 5.60
C HIS A 218 5.46 -17.82 6.31
N LEU A 219 6.10 -16.63 6.36
CA LEU A 219 5.53 -15.41 6.94
C LEU A 219 5.62 -14.20 5.99
N ALA A 220 5.74 -14.42 4.69
CA ALA A 220 5.72 -13.38 3.67
C ALA A 220 4.37 -13.34 2.95
#